data_7685b0e82d035f12b6ed9a38ec320567
#
_entry.id   7685b0e82d035f12b6ed9a38ec320567
#
_cell.length_a   1.000
_cell.length_b   1.000
_cell.length_c   1.000
_cell.angle_alpha   90.00
_cell.angle_beta   90.00
_cell.angle_gamma   90.00
#
_symmetry.space_group_name_H-M   'P 1'
#
loop_
_entity.id
_entity.type
_entity.pdbx_description
1 polymer ?
#
loop_
_entity_poly.entity_id
_entity_poly.type
_entity_poly.pdbx_seq_one_letter_code
_entity_poly.pdbx_strand_id
1 'polypeptide(L)'
;MNIKINKKDDIILKILHYFITEEDYKPVIINGLDNEIWLENMENDLKLIRINTNYIHNEEQFKSDIFKVKTIMKSIKRNTLSFKMTTLNLLLDTGDNVSIIDNKNIETIKIDGLDDFKKNKFVKEFFPKVKETDFNDKVDPVEFFKLTEDMNQNTMKKEKKLEKIFSPKKPVVTYILIVLNLMVFLYGVLHGNDELINMFGNNYELVQNGEFYRLFTCMFVHADILHILFNMIALYSIGPVVERYYGKSKFLLIYLVSGLLGSIFSGVFMTADSISIGASGAIFGLLGSICYFTYYYRATLQGILRGSIMPVIIINLVIGFLSTSIDLSAHIGGLIGGILISMAIGIGDKHRKSDQINGLVVLILMAVFLIYMMMTK
;
A
#
# COMPACT_ATOMS: atom_id res chain seq x y z
N MET A 1 6.73 21.90 41.62
CA MET A 1 7.67 22.21 40.54
C MET A 1 7.00 23.19 39.60
N ASN A 2 7.38 24.48 39.58
CA ASN A 2 6.83 25.43 38.61
C ASN A 2 7.46 25.18 37.25
N ILE A 3 6.81 24.37 36.44
CA ILE A 3 7.23 24.13 35.05
C ILE A 3 6.88 25.39 34.27
N LYS A 4 7.88 26.17 33.90
CA LYS A 4 7.71 27.36 33.07
C LYS A 4 7.66 26.94 31.60
N ILE A 5 6.47 26.78 31.07
CA ILE A 5 6.27 26.43 29.65
C ILE A 5 6.58 27.68 28.82
N ASN A 6 7.41 27.51 27.77
CA ASN A 6 7.71 28.56 26.84
C ASN A 6 6.48 28.79 25.91
N LYS A 7 6.16 30.05 25.58
CA LYS A 7 5.07 30.38 24.66
C LYS A 7 5.20 29.67 23.29
N LYS A 8 6.43 29.50 22.79
CA LYS A 8 6.66 28.77 21.51
C LYS A 8 6.31 27.29 21.64
N ASP A 9 6.67 26.65 22.76
CA ASP A 9 6.37 25.23 22.98
C ASP A 9 4.85 24.99 23.09
N ASP A 10 4.13 25.93 23.69
CA ASP A 10 2.67 25.89 23.79
C ASP A 10 2.00 26.01 22.42
N ILE A 11 2.46 26.94 21.56
CA ILE A 11 1.97 27.10 20.19
C ILE A 11 2.23 25.81 19.38
N ILE A 12 3.44 25.25 19.47
CA ILE A 12 3.81 24.01 18.78
C ILE A 12 2.90 22.87 19.21
N LEU A 13 2.70 22.70 20.53
CA LEU A 13 1.89 21.62 21.06
C LEU A 13 0.43 21.71 20.57
N LYS A 14 -0.17 22.90 20.58
CA LYS A 14 -1.56 23.12 20.15
C LYS A 14 -1.71 22.84 18.64
N ILE A 15 -0.75 23.25 17.82
CA ILE A 15 -0.73 22.94 16.38
C ILE A 15 -0.56 21.44 16.16
N LEU A 16 0.36 20.78 16.88
CA LEU A 16 0.56 19.33 16.81
C LEU A 16 -0.68 18.56 17.24
N HIS A 17 -1.28 18.93 18.35
CA HIS A 17 -2.52 18.33 18.83
C HIS A 17 -3.59 18.38 17.75
N TYR A 18 -3.83 19.55 17.15
CA TYR A 18 -4.79 19.74 16.08
C TYR A 18 -4.53 18.76 14.90
N PHE A 19 -3.32 18.73 14.37
CA PHE A 19 -3.01 17.86 13.24
C PHE A 19 -3.08 16.38 13.57
N ILE A 20 -2.68 15.97 14.78
CA ILE A 20 -2.64 14.55 15.17
C ILE A 20 -4.02 14.03 15.53
N THR A 21 -4.85 14.84 16.23
CA THR A 21 -6.16 14.39 16.73
C THR A 21 -7.30 14.66 15.77
N GLU A 22 -7.32 15.85 15.13
CA GLU A 22 -8.43 16.28 14.28
C GLU A 22 -8.24 15.93 12.80
N GLU A 23 -6.98 15.95 12.32
CA GLU A 23 -6.65 15.78 10.91
C GLU A 23 -5.91 14.45 10.60
N ASP A 24 -5.76 13.58 11.61
CA ASP A 24 -5.20 12.21 11.51
C ASP A 24 -3.75 12.14 10.95
N TYR A 25 -2.96 13.21 11.14
CA TYR A 25 -1.56 13.21 10.80
C TYR A 25 -0.76 12.36 11.80
N LYS A 26 0.39 11.84 11.36
CA LYS A 26 1.30 11.02 12.16
C LYS A 26 2.70 11.64 12.18
N PRO A 27 3.40 11.63 13.31
CA PRO A 27 4.80 12.04 13.36
C PRO A 27 5.67 11.14 12.46
N VAL A 28 6.61 11.78 11.75
CA VAL A 28 7.63 11.11 10.94
C VAL A 28 9.00 11.44 11.50
N ILE A 29 9.78 10.41 11.79
CA ILE A 29 11.17 10.59 12.21
C ILE A 29 12.04 10.70 10.96
N ILE A 30 12.73 11.82 10.81
CA ILE A 30 13.70 12.06 9.75
C ILE A 30 15.07 12.22 10.42
N ASN A 31 15.93 11.23 10.22
CA ASN A 31 17.25 11.21 10.85
C ASN A 31 18.10 12.41 10.41
N GLY A 32 18.82 13.02 11.36
CA GLY A 32 19.73 14.13 11.11
C GLY A 32 19.05 15.50 11.01
N LEU A 33 17.81 15.65 11.50
CA LEU A 33 17.12 16.92 11.62
C LEU A 33 16.88 17.24 13.09
N ASP A 34 17.45 18.36 13.51
CA ASP A 34 17.23 18.91 14.84
C ASP A 34 16.27 20.12 14.75
N ASN A 35 15.45 20.30 15.77
CA ASN A 35 14.49 21.41 15.88
C ASN A 35 13.44 21.49 14.75
N GLU A 36 13.10 20.35 14.16
CA GLU A 36 12.06 20.22 13.15
C GLU A 36 11.13 19.07 13.48
N ILE A 37 9.84 19.29 13.36
CA ILE A 37 8.82 18.27 13.52
C ILE A 37 8.14 18.06 12.17
N TRP A 38 8.08 16.82 11.73
CA TRP A 38 7.44 16.44 10.49
C TRP A 38 6.25 15.53 10.79
N LEU A 39 5.13 15.84 10.15
CA LEU A 39 3.93 15.01 10.20
C LEU A 39 3.53 14.60 8.79
N GLU A 40 2.96 13.41 8.65
CA GLU A 40 2.48 12.89 7.38
C GLU A 40 1.03 12.42 7.47
N ASN A 41 0.27 12.67 6.40
CA ASN A 41 -0.98 12.00 6.09
C ASN A 41 -1.06 11.76 4.58
N MET A 42 -0.75 10.53 4.14
CA MET A 42 -0.71 10.20 2.71
C MET A 42 -2.10 10.15 2.05
N GLU A 43 -3.15 10.23 2.84
CA GLU A 43 -4.54 10.23 2.37
C GLU A 43 -5.05 11.64 2.08
N ASN A 44 -4.46 12.65 2.71
CA ASN A 44 -4.82 14.05 2.51
C ASN A 44 -4.20 14.63 1.24
N ASP A 45 -4.79 15.67 0.67
CA ASP A 45 -4.21 16.41 -0.46
C ASP A 45 -2.91 17.10 -0.04
N LEU A 46 -2.88 17.67 1.16
CA LEU A 46 -1.66 18.16 1.79
C LEU A 46 -1.02 17.01 2.58
N LYS A 47 0.03 16.44 2.05
CA LYS A 47 0.59 15.16 2.55
C LYS A 47 1.56 15.32 3.72
N LEU A 48 2.23 16.44 3.80
CA LEU A 48 3.25 16.71 4.80
C LEU A 48 2.99 18.04 5.51
N ILE A 49 3.21 18.04 6.82
CA ILE A 49 3.29 19.26 7.64
C ILE A 49 4.69 19.30 8.23
N ARG A 50 5.36 20.43 8.10
CA ARG A 50 6.64 20.69 8.77
C ARG A 50 6.50 21.86 9.71
N ILE A 51 6.92 21.69 10.95
CA ILE A 51 7.07 22.75 11.94
C ILE A 51 8.57 22.94 12.15
N ASN A 52 9.08 24.11 11.79
CA ASN A 52 10.48 24.46 11.92
C ASN A 52 10.67 25.51 13.01
N THR A 53 11.48 25.18 14.02
CA THR A 53 11.79 26.07 15.14
C THR A 53 13.20 26.66 15.03
N ASN A 54 13.96 26.31 13.98
CA ASN A 54 15.23 26.94 13.71
C ASN A 54 15.04 28.39 13.28
N TYR A 55 15.90 29.28 13.80
CA TYR A 55 15.87 30.69 13.41
C TYR A 55 16.42 30.87 12.00
N ILE A 56 15.65 31.54 11.13
CA ILE A 56 16.03 31.87 9.75
C ILE A 56 16.33 33.36 9.68
N HIS A 57 17.60 33.72 9.53
CA HIS A 57 18.06 35.10 9.57
C HIS A 57 17.76 35.91 8.30
N ASN A 58 17.88 35.30 7.12
CA ASN A 58 17.85 36.01 5.85
C ASN A 58 17.30 35.14 4.70
N GLU A 59 17.15 35.74 3.53
CA GLU A 59 16.64 35.05 2.34
C GLU A 59 17.52 33.89 1.85
N GLU A 60 18.84 33.93 2.03
CA GLU A 60 19.76 32.88 1.60
C GLU A 60 19.55 31.62 2.44
N GLN A 61 19.44 31.79 3.76
CA GLN A 61 19.08 30.69 4.66
C GLN A 61 17.71 30.14 4.36
N PHE A 62 16.72 31.01 4.06
CA PHE A 62 15.41 30.54 3.65
C PHE A 62 15.44 29.73 2.35
N LYS A 63 16.19 30.17 1.33
CA LYS A 63 16.39 29.39 0.09
C LYS A 63 17.04 28.04 0.35
N SER A 64 18.06 28.00 1.21
CA SER A 64 18.72 26.75 1.62
C SER A 64 17.75 25.83 2.37
N ASP A 65 16.93 26.37 3.26
CA ASP A 65 15.90 25.63 4.00
C ASP A 65 14.86 25.04 3.05
N ILE A 66 14.34 25.80 2.10
CA ILE A 66 13.40 25.31 1.08
C ILE A 66 14.04 24.23 0.20
N PHE A 67 15.32 24.33 -0.13
CA PHE A 67 16.04 23.28 -0.87
C PHE A 67 16.09 21.97 -0.05
N LYS A 68 16.35 22.06 1.25
CA LYS A 68 16.29 20.92 2.19
C LYS A 68 14.90 20.28 2.20
N VAL A 69 13.84 21.11 2.34
CA VAL A 69 12.45 20.63 2.28
C VAL A 69 12.16 19.88 0.97
N LYS A 70 12.55 20.44 -0.17
CA LYS A 70 12.40 19.80 -1.49
C LYS A 70 13.11 18.45 -1.58
N THR A 71 14.30 18.35 -1.00
CA THR A 71 15.07 17.11 -0.98
C THR A 71 14.38 16.02 -0.16
N ILE A 72 13.87 16.37 1.03
CA ILE A 72 13.11 15.48 1.90
C ILE A 72 11.82 15.04 1.19
N MET A 73 11.04 15.99 0.64
CA MET A 73 9.84 15.69 -0.13
C MET A 73 10.12 14.71 -1.27
N LYS A 74 11.20 14.90 -2.02
CA LYS A 74 11.62 14.01 -3.12
C LYS A 74 11.92 12.61 -2.60
N SER A 75 12.59 12.48 -1.46
CA SER A 75 12.89 11.20 -0.83
C SER A 75 11.61 10.49 -0.40
N ILE A 76 10.73 11.17 0.34
CA ILE A 76 9.44 10.61 0.79
C ILE A 76 8.58 10.23 -0.41
N LYS A 77 8.44 11.12 -1.42
CA LYS A 77 7.71 10.87 -2.65
C LYS A 77 8.16 9.59 -3.35
N ARG A 78 9.48 9.39 -3.44
CA ARG A 78 10.09 8.22 -4.06
C ARG A 78 9.83 6.94 -3.26
N ASN A 79 9.94 7.01 -1.93
CA ASN A 79 9.76 5.85 -1.06
C ASN A 79 8.30 5.43 -0.91
N THR A 80 7.37 6.40 -1.00
CA THR A 80 5.92 6.16 -0.92
C THR A 80 5.25 5.97 -2.27
N LEU A 81 6.00 6.05 -3.40
CA LEU A 81 5.47 6.02 -4.77
C LEU A 81 4.30 7.00 -4.99
N SER A 82 4.37 8.17 -4.37
CA SER A 82 3.32 9.18 -4.48
C SER A 82 3.45 9.99 -5.76
N PHE A 83 2.34 10.22 -6.48
CA PHE A 83 2.36 11.04 -7.72
C PHE A 83 2.57 12.52 -7.42
N LYS A 84 1.92 13.02 -6.37
CA LYS A 84 2.01 14.41 -5.91
C LYS A 84 2.43 14.44 -4.45
N MET A 85 3.35 15.36 -4.10
CA MET A 85 3.77 15.61 -2.73
C MET A 85 3.62 17.09 -2.47
N THR A 86 2.86 17.43 -1.43
CA THR A 86 2.57 18.81 -1.02
C THR A 86 2.89 18.94 0.45
N THR A 87 3.45 20.09 0.85
CA THR A 87 3.92 20.34 2.20
C THR A 87 3.44 21.71 2.68
N LEU A 88 2.88 21.75 3.89
CA LEU A 88 2.72 22.96 4.67
C LEU A 88 3.96 23.15 5.55
N ASN A 89 4.67 24.24 5.34
CA ASN A 89 5.90 24.58 6.06
C ASN A 89 5.63 25.73 7.04
N LEU A 90 5.58 25.43 8.32
CA LEU A 90 5.33 26.40 9.39
C LEU A 90 6.66 26.83 9.99
N LEU A 91 6.96 28.12 9.92
CA LEU A 91 8.17 28.74 10.45
C LEU A 91 7.82 29.53 11.71
N LEU A 92 8.40 29.15 12.85
CA LEU A 92 8.13 29.79 14.14
C LEU A 92 9.17 30.82 14.55
N ASP A 93 10.27 30.92 13.84
CA ASP A 93 11.34 31.84 14.17
C ASP A 93 12.00 32.37 12.91
N THR A 94 11.60 33.57 12.51
CA THR A 94 12.13 34.20 11.28
C THR A 94 12.52 35.65 11.54
N GLY A 95 13.63 36.06 10.95
CA GLY A 95 14.03 37.48 10.92
C GLY A 95 13.06 38.35 10.10
N ASP A 96 13.01 39.63 10.41
CA ASP A 96 12.12 40.59 9.74
C ASP A 96 12.40 40.74 8.25
N ASN A 97 13.64 40.45 7.82
CA ASN A 97 14.12 40.58 6.44
C ASN A 97 13.91 39.32 5.59
N VAL A 98 13.16 38.32 6.09
CA VAL A 98 12.88 37.09 5.33
C VAL A 98 11.58 37.26 4.55
N SER A 99 11.68 37.37 3.23
CA SER A 99 10.51 37.36 2.33
C SER A 99 10.15 35.92 1.97
N ILE A 100 8.90 35.54 2.16
CA ILE A 100 8.41 34.22 1.74
C ILE A 100 8.29 34.21 0.21
N ILE A 101 9.00 33.29 -0.42
CA ILE A 101 8.96 33.07 -1.88
C ILE A 101 8.04 31.90 -2.16
N ASP A 102 7.07 32.09 -3.03
CA ASP A 102 6.18 31.02 -3.48
C ASP A 102 6.95 29.88 -4.10
N ASN A 103 6.68 28.70 -3.62
CA ASN A 103 7.29 27.47 -4.14
C ASN A 103 6.22 26.45 -4.51
N LYS A 104 6.32 25.91 -5.72
CA LYS A 104 5.41 24.87 -6.17
C LYS A 104 5.38 23.70 -5.19
N ASN A 105 4.21 23.37 -4.69
CA ASN A 105 3.93 22.29 -3.75
C ASN A 105 4.46 22.50 -2.31
N ILE A 106 4.96 23.69 -1.97
CA ILE A 106 5.35 24.04 -0.61
C ILE A 106 4.67 25.35 -0.27
N GLU A 107 3.71 25.30 0.63
CA GLU A 107 3.12 26.50 1.21
C GLU A 107 3.87 26.83 2.49
N THR A 108 4.39 28.04 2.59
CA THR A 108 5.16 28.47 3.77
C THR A 108 4.39 29.57 4.52
N ILE A 109 4.24 29.40 5.83
CA ILE A 109 3.53 30.34 6.71
C ILE A 109 4.45 30.68 7.88
N LYS A 110 4.61 31.98 8.18
CA LYS A 110 5.22 32.45 9.41
C LYS A 110 4.19 32.40 10.54
N ILE A 111 4.58 31.92 11.69
CA ILE A 111 3.75 31.73 12.87
C ILE A 111 4.39 32.44 14.06
N ASP A 112 3.88 33.60 14.41
CA ASP A 112 4.25 34.34 15.63
C ASP A 112 3.27 34.05 16.77
N GLY A 113 2.06 33.60 16.42
CA GLY A 113 0.99 33.23 17.35
C GLY A 113 -0.01 32.25 16.72
N LEU A 114 -0.89 31.68 17.56
CA LEU A 114 -1.95 30.78 17.09
C LEU A 114 -2.94 31.45 16.14
N ASP A 115 -3.11 32.76 16.27
CA ASP A 115 -3.95 33.59 15.39
C ASP A 115 -3.47 33.57 13.94
N ASP A 116 -2.14 33.57 13.71
CA ASP A 116 -1.57 33.51 12.36
C ASP A 116 -1.93 32.21 11.68
N PHE A 117 -1.89 31.09 12.43
CA PHE A 117 -2.31 29.79 11.97
C PHE A 117 -3.82 29.73 11.72
N LYS A 118 -4.64 30.15 12.71
CA LYS A 118 -6.11 30.07 12.67
C LYS A 118 -6.70 30.97 11.59
N LYS A 119 -6.13 32.18 11.38
CA LYS A 119 -6.66 33.20 10.44
C LYS A 119 -6.13 33.01 9.02
N ASN A 120 -5.09 32.18 8.80
CA ASN A 120 -4.50 31.96 7.49
C ASN A 120 -5.52 31.41 6.48
N LYS A 121 -5.57 32.01 5.29
CA LYS A 121 -6.52 31.64 4.24
C LYS A 121 -6.32 30.23 3.74
N PHE A 122 -5.06 29.83 3.49
CA PHE A 122 -4.70 28.50 3.02
C PHE A 122 -5.06 27.43 4.06
N VAL A 123 -4.73 27.64 5.34
CA VAL A 123 -5.09 26.72 6.41
C VAL A 123 -6.61 26.53 6.51
N LYS A 124 -7.39 27.60 6.42
CA LYS A 124 -8.86 27.53 6.46
C LYS A 124 -9.48 26.79 5.28
N GLU A 125 -8.84 26.85 4.12
CA GLU A 125 -9.29 26.19 2.90
C GLU A 125 -9.01 24.67 2.96
N PHE A 126 -7.80 24.29 3.36
CA PHE A 126 -7.40 22.89 3.41
C PHE A 126 -7.82 22.16 4.69
N PHE A 127 -8.01 22.90 5.79
CA PHE A 127 -8.38 22.39 7.11
C PHE A 127 -9.59 23.14 7.68
N PRO A 128 -10.80 22.92 7.17
CA PRO A 128 -11.99 23.68 7.59
C PRO A 128 -12.28 23.60 9.09
N LYS A 129 -11.94 22.47 9.73
CA LYS A 129 -12.14 22.27 11.18
C LYS A 129 -11.36 23.25 12.05
N VAL A 130 -10.30 23.87 11.52
CA VAL A 130 -9.53 24.89 12.27
C VAL A 130 -10.39 26.05 12.71
N LYS A 131 -11.51 26.34 12.00
CA LYS A 131 -12.44 27.39 12.36
C LYS A 131 -13.22 27.10 13.65
N GLU A 132 -13.50 25.82 13.88
CA GLU A 132 -14.28 25.34 15.03
C GLU A 132 -13.39 24.99 16.23
N THR A 133 -12.07 24.86 16.01
CA THR A 133 -11.13 24.56 17.07
C THR A 133 -10.89 25.80 17.94
N ASP A 134 -11.12 25.64 19.23
CA ASP A 134 -10.83 26.72 20.21
C ASP A 134 -9.37 26.65 20.63
N PHE A 135 -8.54 27.52 20.03
CA PHE A 135 -7.14 27.68 20.43
C PHE A 135 -7.08 28.74 21.53
N ASN A 136 -6.91 28.31 22.78
CA ASN A 136 -6.68 29.21 23.89
C ASN A 136 -5.27 29.80 23.81
N ASP A 137 -5.15 31.13 23.74
CA ASP A 137 -3.86 31.84 23.68
C ASP A 137 -3.13 31.91 25.03
N LYS A 138 -3.77 31.48 26.12
CA LYS A 138 -3.14 31.44 27.43
C LYS A 138 -2.34 30.19 27.61
N VAL A 139 -1.08 30.32 28.03
CA VAL A 139 -0.24 29.20 28.43
C VAL A 139 -0.75 28.61 29.74
N ASP A 140 -1.42 27.47 29.69
CA ASP A 140 -1.93 26.77 30.85
C ASP A 140 -1.17 25.42 30.99
N PRO A 141 -0.39 25.21 32.05
CA PRO A 141 0.32 23.95 32.28
C PRO A 141 -0.61 22.74 32.35
N VAL A 142 -1.83 22.88 32.88
CA VAL A 142 -2.79 21.77 32.96
C VAL A 142 -3.29 21.40 31.58
N GLU A 143 -3.62 22.38 30.74
CA GLU A 143 -4.01 22.20 29.35
C GLU A 143 -2.86 21.54 28.56
N PHE A 144 -1.61 22.01 28.74
CA PHE A 144 -0.43 21.47 28.08
C PHE A 144 -0.26 19.95 28.34
N PHE A 145 -0.37 19.52 29.61
CA PHE A 145 -0.29 18.11 29.96
C PHE A 145 -1.46 17.31 29.39
N LYS A 146 -2.67 17.84 29.42
CA LYS A 146 -3.86 17.19 28.88
C LYS A 146 -3.74 16.97 27.38
N LEU A 147 -3.33 17.97 26.61
CA LEU A 147 -3.12 17.86 25.15
C LEU A 147 -2.03 16.84 24.83
N THR A 148 -0.95 16.82 25.62
CA THR A 148 0.14 15.85 25.45
C THR A 148 -0.35 14.41 25.71
N GLU A 149 -1.17 14.23 26.75
CA GLU A 149 -1.76 12.93 27.07
C GLU A 149 -2.73 12.45 25.98
N ASP A 150 -3.58 13.33 25.49
CA ASP A 150 -4.52 13.03 24.40
C ASP A 150 -3.78 12.60 23.11
N MET A 151 -2.69 13.30 22.75
CA MET A 151 -1.86 12.93 21.61
C MET A 151 -1.21 11.55 21.81
N ASN A 152 -0.66 11.30 22.99
CA ASN A 152 -0.05 10.01 23.32
C ASN A 152 -1.06 8.88 23.26
N GLN A 153 -2.25 9.06 23.85
CA GLN A 153 -3.32 8.07 23.79
C GLN A 153 -3.80 7.80 22.35
N ASN A 154 -3.93 8.83 21.52
CA ASN A 154 -4.29 8.69 20.11
C ASN A 154 -3.21 7.91 19.35
N THR A 155 -1.94 8.28 19.54
CA THR A 155 -0.81 7.58 18.92
C THR A 155 -0.74 6.13 19.36
N MET A 156 -0.84 5.84 20.65
CA MET A 156 -0.87 4.47 21.18
C MET A 156 -2.04 3.64 20.64
N LYS A 157 -3.23 4.22 20.47
CA LYS A 157 -4.39 3.54 19.85
C LYS A 157 -4.09 3.18 18.39
N LYS A 158 -3.45 4.08 17.65
CA LYS A 158 -3.04 3.85 16.24
C LYS A 158 -1.96 2.76 16.16
N GLU A 159 -0.95 2.81 17.02
CA GLU A 159 0.11 1.80 17.11
C GLU A 159 -0.43 0.41 17.44
N LYS A 160 -1.29 0.28 18.45
CA LYS A 160 -1.94 -1.01 18.80
C LYS A 160 -2.77 -1.57 17.63
N LYS A 161 -3.42 -0.71 16.84
CA LYS A 161 -4.13 -1.17 15.62
C LYS A 161 -3.16 -1.70 14.57
N LEU A 162 -2.04 -0.99 14.35
CA LEU A 162 -1.00 -1.45 13.43
C LEU A 162 -0.37 -2.75 13.93
N GLU A 163 0.00 -2.82 15.20
CA GLU A 163 0.54 -4.03 15.83
C GLU A 163 -0.38 -5.24 15.63
N LYS A 164 -1.70 -5.08 15.80
CA LYS A 164 -2.68 -6.14 15.54
C LYS A 164 -2.67 -6.60 14.07
N ILE A 165 -2.48 -5.69 13.12
CA ILE A 165 -2.41 -6.02 11.69
C ILE A 165 -1.10 -6.75 11.37
N PHE A 166 0.01 -6.29 11.96
CA PHE A 166 1.34 -6.86 11.74
C PHE A 166 1.66 -8.05 12.66
N SER A 167 0.78 -8.39 13.63
CA SER A 167 1.00 -9.52 14.54
C SER A 167 1.01 -10.85 13.79
N PRO A 168 1.94 -11.76 14.10
CA PRO A 168 2.09 -13.02 13.40
C PRO A 168 0.89 -13.95 13.65
N LYS A 169 0.15 -14.27 12.59
CA LYS A 169 -0.87 -15.33 12.58
C LYS A 169 -0.25 -16.59 11.98
N LYS A 170 -0.66 -17.77 12.47
CA LYS A 170 -0.16 -19.05 11.92
C LYS A 170 -0.76 -19.26 10.51
N PRO A 171 0.07 -19.44 9.48
CA PRO A 171 -0.37 -19.73 8.12
C PRO A 171 -0.80 -21.20 8.04
N VAL A 172 -2.07 -21.45 7.86
CA VAL A 172 -2.66 -22.79 7.79
C VAL A 172 -3.08 -23.11 6.35
N VAL A 173 -3.76 -22.17 5.71
CA VAL A 173 -4.31 -22.37 4.36
C VAL A 173 -3.19 -22.50 3.33
N THR A 174 -2.10 -21.75 3.49
CA THR A 174 -0.90 -21.89 2.66
C THR A 174 -0.38 -23.33 2.64
N TYR A 175 -0.25 -23.96 3.81
CA TYR A 175 0.26 -25.33 3.90
C TYR A 175 -0.76 -26.35 3.37
N ILE A 176 -2.06 -26.12 3.56
CA ILE A 176 -3.11 -26.95 2.95
C ILE A 176 -3.02 -26.90 1.42
N LEU A 177 -2.83 -25.71 0.84
CA LEU A 177 -2.66 -25.58 -0.62
C LEU A 177 -1.40 -26.26 -1.13
N ILE A 178 -0.27 -26.16 -0.40
CA ILE A 178 0.95 -26.87 -0.75
C ILE A 178 0.72 -28.38 -0.77
N VAL A 179 0.14 -28.92 0.30
CA VAL A 179 -0.15 -30.36 0.40
C VAL A 179 -1.11 -30.81 -0.71
N LEU A 180 -2.14 -30.02 -1.01
CA LEU A 180 -3.08 -30.32 -2.10
C LEU A 180 -2.39 -30.41 -3.46
N ASN A 181 -1.53 -29.42 -3.79
CA ASN A 181 -0.78 -29.42 -5.04
C ASN A 181 0.17 -30.63 -5.13
N LEU A 182 0.87 -30.97 -4.02
CA LEU A 182 1.73 -32.13 -3.97
C LEU A 182 0.95 -33.45 -4.13
N MET A 183 -0.25 -33.56 -3.53
CA MET A 183 -1.10 -34.74 -3.69
C MET A 183 -1.59 -34.91 -5.14
N VAL A 184 -2.04 -33.82 -5.79
CA VAL A 184 -2.46 -33.83 -7.19
C VAL A 184 -1.29 -34.23 -8.11
N PHE A 185 -0.11 -33.68 -7.89
CA PHE A 185 1.09 -34.02 -8.66
C PHE A 185 1.48 -35.49 -8.48
N LEU A 186 1.51 -35.99 -7.25
CA LEU A 186 1.81 -37.38 -6.95
C LEU A 186 0.80 -38.34 -7.62
N TYR A 187 -0.47 -37.97 -7.59
CA TYR A 187 -1.52 -38.73 -8.31
C TYR A 187 -1.22 -38.80 -9.81
N GLY A 188 -0.83 -37.69 -10.45
CA GLY A 188 -0.44 -37.66 -11.86
C GLY A 188 0.79 -38.54 -12.16
N VAL A 189 1.80 -38.48 -11.31
CA VAL A 189 3.01 -39.36 -11.46
C VAL A 189 2.64 -40.83 -11.39
N LEU A 190 1.70 -41.23 -10.56
CA LEU A 190 1.30 -42.62 -10.39
C LEU A 190 0.35 -43.14 -11.47
N HIS A 191 -0.49 -42.26 -12.07
CA HIS A 191 -1.58 -42.69 -12.96
C HIS A 191 -1.47 -42.13 -14.38
N GLY A 192 -0.47 -41.31 -14.67
CA GLY A 192 -0.25 -40.68 -15.98
C GLY A 192 -0.41 -39.15 -15.88
N ASN A 193 0.72 -38.45 -15.87
CA ASN A 193 0.71 -36.99 -15.72
C ASN A 193 0.16 -36.28 -16.97
N ASP A 194 0.44 -36.80 -18.16
CA ASP A 194 -0.07 -36.24 -19.42
C ASP A 194 -1.60 -36.36 -19.53
N GLU A 195 -2.17 -37.48 -19.04
CA GLU A 195 -3.62 -37.65 -18.99
C GLU A 195 -4.25 -36.65 -18.04
N LEU A 196 -3.63 -36.42 -16.86
CA LEU A 196 -4.09 -35.45 -15.89
C LEU A 196 -4.05 -34.02 -16.47
N ILE A 197 -2.98 -33.67 -17.18
CA ILE A 197 -2.84 -32.36 -17.85
C ILE A 197 -3.92 -32.19 -18.92
N ASN A 198 -4.13 -33.19 -19.75
CA ASN A 198 -5.15 -33.14 -20.81
C ASN A 198 -6.57 -33.05 -20.24
N MET A 199 -6.85 -33.68 -19.09
CA MET A 199 -8.15 -33.69 -18.45
C MET A 199 -8.48 -32.38 -17.70
N PHE A 200 -7.48 -31.76 -17.04
CA PHE A 200 -7.68 -30.66 -16.09
C PHE A 200 -6.96 -29.36 -16.43
N GLY A 201 -6.06 -29.38 -17.41
CA GLY A 201 -5.35 -28.18 -17.89
C GLY A 201 -6.27 -27.20 -18.61
N ASN A 202 -5.97 -25.93 -18.53
CA ASN A 202 -6.70 -24.87 -19.21
C ASN A 202 -6.33 -24.84 -20.70
N ASN A 203 -7.28 -25.22 -21.54
CA ASN A 203 -7.26 -25.06 -22.99
C ASN A 203 -8.49 -24.26 -23.41
N TYR A 204 -8.31 -23.16 -24.12
CA TYR A 204 -9.41 -22.22 -24.38
C TYR A 204 -10.52 -22.82 -25.28
N GLU A 205 -10.18 -23.68 -26.24
CA GLU A 205 -11.20 -24.31 -27.12
C GLU A 205 -12.11 -25.26 -26.32
N LEU A 206 -11.53 -26.04 -25.40
CA LEU A 206 -12.31 -26.89 -24.52
C LEU A 206 -13.17 -26.09 -23.55
N VAL A 207 -12.67 -24.94 -23.07
CA VAL A 207 -13.45 -24.01 -22.25
C VAL A 207 -14.59 -23.39 -23.05
N GLN A 208 -14.38 -22.99 -24.32
CA GLN A 208 -15.45 -22.54 -25.22
C GLN A 208 -16.51 -23.62 -25.47
N ASN A 209 -16.12 -24.89 -25.49
CA ASN A 209 -17.01 -26.04 -25.59
C ASN A 209 -17.73 -26.42 -24.27
N GLY A 210 -17.57 -25.61 -23.21
CA GLY A 210 -18.30 -25.75 -21.96
C GLY A 210 -17.52 -26.37 -20.80
N GLU A 211 -16.25 -26.72 -20.97
CA GLU A 211 -15.41 -27.32 -19.92
C GLU A 211 -14.82 -26.24 -18.97
N PHE A 212 -15.69 -25.39 -18.41
CA PHE A 212 -15.30 -24.25 -17.56
C PHE A 212 -14.53 -24.64 -16.30
N TYR A 213 -14.68 -25.88 -15.82
CA TYR A 213 -13.93 -26.37 -14.66
C TYR A 213 -12.43 -26.28 -14.85
N ARG A 214 -11.91 -26.32 -16.10
CA ARG A 214 -10.50 -26.20 -16.45
C ARG A 214 -9.87 -24.90 -16.00
N LEU A 215 -10.63 -23.80 -15.99
CA LEU A 215 -10.17 -22.51 -15.47
C LEU A 215 -9.77 -22.57 -14.01
N PHE A 216 -10.36 -23.49 -13.26
CA PHE A 216 -10.07 -23.69 -11.84
C PHE A 216 -9.07 -24.83 -11.62
N THR A 217 -9.27 -25.98 -12.26
CA THR A 217 -8.49 -27.19 -11.99
C THR A 217 -7.04 -27.07 -12.45
N CYS A 218 -6.78 -26.32 -13.52
CA CYS A 218 -5.44 -26.10 -14.05
C CYS A 218 -4.47 -25.51 -13.01
N MET A 219 -4.99 -24.78 -12.02
CA MET A 219 -4.17 -24.17 -10.96
C MET A 219 -3.48 -25.18 -10.04
N PHE A 220 -3.90 -26.45 -10.07
CA PHE A 220 -3.38 -27.53 -9.22
C PHE A 220 -2.56 -28.56 -9.99
N VAL A 221 -2.56 -28.50 -11.32
CA VAL A 221 -1.84 -29.41 -12.19
C VAL A 221 -0.46 -28.85 -12.54
N HIS A 222 0.58 -29.71 -12.58
CA HIS A 222 1.96 -29.29 -12.85
C HIS A 222 2.62 -30.26 -13.84
N ALA A 223 3.42 -29.73 -14.79
CA ALA A 223 4.02 -30.51 -15.86
C ALA A 223 5.08 -31.49 -15.35
N ASP A 224 5.98 -31.04 -14.50
CA ASP A 224 7.14 -31.78 -14.05
C ASP A 224 7.58 -31.39 -12.62
N ILE A 225 8.61 -32.08 -12.13
CA ILE A 225 9.14 -31.87 -10.77
C ILE A 225 9.68 -30.46 -10.57
N LEU A 226 10.33 -29.85 -11.55
CA LEU A 226 10.88 -28.51 -11.41
C LEU A 226 9.74 -27.47 -11.36
N HIS A 227 8.71 -27.66 -12.19
CA HIS A 227 7.54 -26.79 -12.21
C HIS A 227 6.82 -26.78 -10.85
N ILE A 228 6.50 -27.93 -10.27
CA ILE A 228 5.87 -27.97 -8.96
C ILE A 228 6.80 -27.47 -7.86
N LEU A 229 8.09 -27.81 -7.91
CA LEU A 229 9.07 -27.38 -6.92
C LEU A 229 9.16 -25.86 -6.82
N PHE A 230 9.31 -25.17 -7.97
CA PHE A 230 9.37 -23.70 -7.97
C PHE A 230 8.07 -23.06 -7.53
N ASN A 231 6.91 -23.59 -7.93
CA ASN A 231 5.62 -23.12 -7.46
C ASN A 231 5.47 -23.29 -5.93
N MET A 232 5.84 -24.43 -5.38
CA MET A 232 5.72 -24.69 -3.94
C MET A 232 6.72 -23.87 -3.13
N ILE A 233 7.94 -23.65 -3.61
CA ILE A 233 8.90 -22.72 -2.97
C ILE A 233 8.35 -21.31 -2.98
N ALA A 234 7.78 -20.82 -4.07
CA ALA A 234 7.18 -19.52 -4.16
C ALA A 234 5.96 -19.40 -3.24
N LEU A 235 5.06 -20.38 -3.24
CA LEU A 235 3.90 -20.40 -2.35
C LEU A 235 4.29 -20.47 -0.87
N TYR A 236 5.30 -21.27 -0.53
CA TYR A 236 5.87 -21.36 0.83
C TYR A 236 6.48 -20.03 1.29
N SER A 237 7.10 -19.28 0.38
CA SER A 237 7.76 -18.00 0.71
C SER A 237 6.75 -16.85 0.81
N ILE A 238 5.79 -16.77 -0.10
CA ILE A 238 4.86 -15.64 -0.27
C ILE A 238 3.56 -15.86 0.51
N GLY A 239 3.03 -17.09 0.47
CA GLY A 239 1.74 -17.44 1.06
C GLY A 239 1.60 -17.07 2.54
N PRO A 240 2.57 -17.46 3.41
CA PRO A 240 2.50 -17.12 4.84
C PRO A 240 2.47 -15.61 5.10
N VAL A 241 3.12 -14.81 4.25
CA VAL A 241 3.12 -13.34 4.37
C VAL A 241 1.73 -12.80 4.09
N VAL A 242 1.10 -13.23 3.00
CA VAL A 242 -0.25 -12.78 2.62
C VAL A 242 -1.29 -13.28 3.61
N GLU A 243 -1.24 -14.56 4.00
CA GLU A 243 -2.17 -15.15 4.96
C GLU A 243 -2.11 -14.46 6.32
N ARG A 244 -0.90 -14.03 6.74
CA ARG A 244 -0.69 -13.25 7.97
C ARG A 244 -1.43 -11.91 7.94
N TYR A 245 -1.33 -11.19 6.83
CA TYR A 245 -1.89 -9.84 6.73
C TYR A 245 -3.39 -9.83 6.44
N TYR A 246 -3.85 -10.72 5.58
CA TYR A 246 -5.25 -10.78 5.16
C TYR A 246 -6.12 -11.74 6.00
N GLY A 247 -5.50 -12.71 6.66
CA GLY A 247 -6.18 -13.81 7.34
C GLY A 247 -6.62 -14.92 6.38
N LYS A 248 -7.00 -16.07 6.93
CA LYS A 248 -7.26 -17.33 6.20
C LYS A 248 -8.27 -17.20 5.06
N SER A 249 -9.45 -16.65 5.35
CA SER A 249 -10.54 -16.58 4.36
C SER A 249 -10.23 -15.62 3.21
N LYS A 250 -9.71 -14.42 3.52
CA LYS A 250 -9.31 -13.47 2.49
C LYS A 250 -8.12 -13.96 1.67
N PHE A 251 -7.16 -14.62 2.29
CA PHE A 251 -6.04 -15.27 1.60
C PHE A 251 -6.52 -16.28 0.58
N LEU A 252 -7.41 -17.21 0.98
CA LEU A 252 -7.97 -18.21 0.07
C LEU A 252 -8.73 -17.56 -1.08
N LEU A 253 -9.53 -16.52 -0.79
CA LEU A 253 -10.28 -15.79 -1.81
C LEU A 253 -9.34 -15.09 -2.80
N ILE A 254 -8.26 -14.46 -2.32
CA ILE A 254 -7.24 -13.84 -3.18
C ILE A 254 -6.62 -14.92 -4.09
N TYR A 255 -6.17 -16.04 -3.52
CA TYR A 255 -5.55 -17.12 -4.27
C TYR A 255 -6.47 -17.65 -5.38
N LEU A 256 -7.71 -17.98 -5.05
CA LEU A 256 -8.65 -18.57 -6.01
C LEU A 256 -9.11 -17.56 -7.08
N VAL A 257 -9.50 -16.36 -6.69
CA VAL A 257 -10.00 -15.34 -7.66
C VAL A 257 -8.86 -14.88 -8.59
N SER A 258 -7.67 -14.65 -8.06
CA SER A 258 -6.54 -14.25 -8.90
C SER A 258 -6.08 -15.36 -9.83
N GLY A 259 -6.08 -16.61 -9.37
CA GLY A 259 -5.79 -17.76 -10.22
C GLY A 259 -6.80 -17.93 -11.35
N LEU A 260 -8.11 -17.82 -11.05
CA LEU A 260 -9.16 -17.83 -12.06
C LEU A 260 -9.00 -16.71 -13.11
N LEU A 261 -8.71 -15.48 -12.66
CA LEU A 261 -8.44 -14.38 -13.59
C LEU A 261 -7.18 -14.62 -14.41
N GLY A 262 -6.14 -15.21 -13.83
CA GLY A 262 -4.96 -15.65 -14.54
C GLY A 262 -5.30 -16.65 -15.64
N SER A 263 -6.10 -17.65 -15.32
CA SER A 263 -6.55 -18.68 -16.29
C SER A 263 -7.42 -18.08 -17.41
N ILE A 264 -8.33 -17.17 -17.11
CA ILE A 264 -9.17 -16.48 -18.11
C ILE A 264 -8.29 -15.60 -19.00
N PHE A 265 -7.39 -14.82 -18.40
CA PHE A 265 -6.45 -13.95 -19.14
C PHE A 265 -5.55 -14.77 -20.06
N SER A 266 -5.03 -15.89 -19.58
CA SER A 266 -4.29 -16.87 -20.39
C SER A 266 -5.12 -17.33 -21.59
N GLY A 267 -6.36 -17.73 -21.39
CA GLY A 267 -7.26 -18.19 -22.45
C GLY A 267 -7.46 -17.19 -23.59
N VAL A 268 -7.36 -15.88 -23.33
CA VAL A 268 -7.41 -14.84 -24.36
C VAL A 268 -6.18 -14.83 -25.27
N PHE A 269 -4.99 -15.10 -24.71
CA PHE A 269 -3.71 -14.93 -25.44
C PHE A 269 -3.07 -16.23 -25.91
N MET A 270 -3.45 -17.39 -25.35
CA MET A 270 -2.90 -18.70 -25.74
C MET A 270 -3.38 -19.15 -27.14
N THR A 271 -2.61 -20.03 -27.78
CA THR A 271 -2.98 -20.69 -29.04
C THR A 271 -3.82 -21.94 -28.79
N ALA A 272 -4.49 -22.48 -29.83
CA ALA A 272 -5.34 -23.66 -29.75
C ALA A 272 -4.64 -24.90 -29.18
N ASP A 273 -3.39 -25.11 -29.57
CA ASP A 273 -2.57 -26.26 -29.15
C ASP A 273 -1.95 -26.07 -27.77
N SER A 274 -2.16 -24.93 -27.11
CA SER A 274 -1.56 -24.63 -25.84
C SER A 274 -2.41 -25.10 -24.67
N ILE A 275 -1.76 -25.58 -23.61
CA ILE A 275 -2.40 -25.90 -22.33
C ILE A 275 -1.69 -25.12 -21.23
N SER A 276 -2.43 -24.30 -20.49
CA SER A 276 -1.91 -23.58 -19.34
C SER A 276 -2.21 -24.35 -18.05
N ILE A 277 -1.17 -24.53 -17.22
CA ILE A 277 -1.23 -25.27 -15.95
C ILE A 277 -0.32 -24.63 -14.89
N GLY A 278 -0.58 -24.92 -13.63
CA GLY A 278 0.27 -24.53 -12.50
C GLY A 278 -0.36 -23.47 -11.59
N ALA A 279 0.12 -23.44 -10.35
CA ALA A 279 -0.32 -22.51 -9.32
C ALA A 279 0.19 -21.07 -9.54
N SER A 280 1.04 -20.85 -10.54
CA SER A 280 1.80 -19.60 -10.70
C SER A 280 0.93 -18.37 -10.90
N GLY A 281 -0.20 -18.46 -11.63
CA GLY A 281 -1.16 -17.38 -11.77
C GLY A 281 -1.72 -16.91 -10.42
N ALA A 282 -2.11 -17.85 -9.56
CA ALA A 282 -2.56 -17.55 -8.20
C ALA A 282 -1.43 -16.98 -7.32
N ILE A 283 -0.20 -17.50 -7.44
CA ILE A 283 0.98 -16.99 -6.71
C ILE A 283 1.31 -15.56 -7.14
N PHE A 284 1.23 -15.24 -8.43
CA PHE A 284 1.32 -13.85 -8.89
C PHE A 284 0.20 -12.98 -8.34
N GLY A 285 -1.00 -13.54 -8.14
CA GLY A 285 -2.08 -12.88 -7.41
C GLY A 285 -1.73 -12.56 -5.96
N LEU A 286 -1.04 -13.46 -5.27
CA LEU A 286 -0.51 -13.18 -3.93
C LEU A 286 0.55 -12.05 -3.96
N LEU A 287 1.42 -12.00 -4.96
CA LEU A 287 2.34 -10.87 -5.16
C LEU A 287 1.59 -9.56 -5.42
N GLY A 288 0.53 -9.59 -6.24
CA GLY A 288 -0.35 -8.45 -6.45
C GLY A 288 -1.01 -7.95 -5.16
N SER A 289 -1.44 -8.88 -4.29
CA SER A 289 -2.01 -8.54 -3.00
C SER A 289 -0.99 -7.87 -2.06
N ILE A 290 0.26 -8.31 -2.07
CA ILE A 290 1.35 -7.66 -1.32
C ILE A 290 1.64 -6.27 -1.89
N CYS A 291 1.60 -6.09 -3.22
CA CYS A 291 1.74 -4.76 -3.82
C CYS A 291 0.67 -3.80 -3.31
N TYR A 292 -0.60 -4.22 -3.31
CA TYR A 292 -1.68 -3.40 -2.79
C TYR A 292 -1.51 -3.12 -1.30
N PHE A 293 -1.16 -4.14 -0.49
CA PHE A 293 -0.91 -4.01 0.93
C PHE A 293 0.20 -2.99 1.22
N THR A 294 1.35 -3.12 0.58
CA THR A 294 2.50 -2.23 0.79
C THR A 294 2.25 -0.82 0.25
N TYR A 295 1.48 -0.68 -0.83
CA TYR A 295 1.04 0.62 -1.32
C TYR A 295 0.07 1.29 -0.34
N TYR A 296 -0.86 0.54 0.25
CA TYR A 296 -1.82 1.05 1.24
C TYR A 296 -1.12 1.53 2.52
N TYR A 297 -0.16 0.74 3.02
CA TYR A 297 0.65 1.07 4.20
C TYR A 297 2.00 1.71 3.84
N ARG A 298 2.12 2.38 2.69
CA ARG A 298 3.38 2.92 2.16
C ARG A 298 4.08 3.92 3.08
N ALA A 299 3.34 4.61 3.93
CA ALA A 299 3.88 5.49 4.96
C ALA A 299 4.63 4.70 6.05
N THR A 300 4.04 3.60 6.51
CA THR A 300 4.63 2.72 7.54
C THR A 300 5.72 1.80 6.95
N LEU A 301 5.52 1.32 5.73
CA LEU A 301 6.38 0.36 5.03
C LEU A 301 7.27 1.04 3.98
N GLN A 302 7.83 2.19 4.32
CA GLN A 302 8.63 3.01 3.39
C GLN A 302 9.72 2.19 2.68
N GLY A 303 9.71 2.28 1.35
CA GLY A 303 10.73 1.64 0.50
C GLY A 303 10.57 0.14 0.27
N ILE A 304 9.79 -0.61 1.05
CA ILE A 304 9.66 -2.09 0.90
C ILE A 304 9.07 -2.46 -0.45
N LEU A 305 8.02 -1.77 -0.89
CA LEU A 305 7.40 -2.02 -2.19
C LEU A 305 8.42 -1.89 -3.32
N ARG A 306 9.21 -0.82 -3.31
CA ARG A 306 10.19 -0.53 -4.34
C ARG A 306 11.45 -1.39 -4.22
N GLY A 307 11.96 -1.57 -2.99
CA GLY A 307 13.25 -2.21 -2.76
C GLY A 307 13.20 -3.73 -2.74
N SER A 308 12.07 -4.33 -2.37
CA SER A 308 11.96 -5.77 -2.18
C SER A 308 10.94 -6.42 -3.10
N ILE A 309 9.74 -5.85 -3.24
CA ILE A 309 8.63 -6.52 -3.93
C ILE A 309 8.69 -6.30 -5.45
N MET A 310 8.86 -5.05 -5.90
CA MET A 310 8.94 -4.73 -7.33
C MET A 310 10.05 -5.49 -8.06
N PRO A 311 11.29 -5.59 -7.54
CA PRO A 311 12.34 -6.38 -8.19
C PRO A 311 11.94 -7.84 -8.38
N VAL A 312 11.32 -8.47 -7.37
CA VAL A 312 10.86 -9.87 -7.47
C VAL A 312 9.83 -10.02 -8.60
N ILE A 313 8.84 -9.13 -8.67
CA ILE A 313 7.83 -9.17 -9.73
C ILE A 313 8.47 -8.97 -11.10
N ILE A 314 9.31 -7.94 -11.25
CA ILE A 314 9.95 -7.61 -12.53
C ILE A 314 10.82 -8.76 -13.02
N ILE A 315 11.67 -9.33 -12.14
CA ILE A 315 12.54 -10.45 -12.51
C ILE A 315 11.71 -11.66 -12.96
N ASN A 316 10.65 -12.01 -12.23
CA ASN A 316 9.80 -13.15 -12.61
C ASN A 316 9.02 -12.90 -13.91
N LEU A 317 8.56 -11.65 -14.17
CA LEU A 317 7.92 -11.31 -15.46
C LEU A 317 8.92 -11.33 -16.61
N VAL A 318 10.16 -10.88 -16.41
CA VAL A 318 11.23 -10.95 -17.42
C VAL A 318 11.59 -12.42 -17.73
N ILE A 319 11.72 -13.28 -16.71
CA ILE A 319 11.94 -14.70 -16.90
C ILE A 319 10.77 -15.34 -17.69
N GLY A 320 9.54 -14.98 -17.33
CA GLY A 320 8.34 -15.44 -18.03
C GLY A 320 8.28 -14.98 -19.49
N PHE A 321 8.75 -13.77 -19.79
CA PHE A 321 8.84 -13.24 -21.14
C PHE A 321 9.92 -13.94 -21.99
N LEU A 322 11.04 -14.32 -21.38
CA LEU A 322 12.15 -14.97 -22.06
C LEU A 322 11.94 -16.48 -22.23
N SER A 323 11.02 -17.09 -21.50
CA SER A 323 10.77 -18.53 -21.51
C SER A 323 9.45 -18.84 -22.21
N THR A 324 9.50 -19.65 -23.26
CA THR A 324 8.31 -20.15 -23.96
C THR A 324 7.52 -21.19 -23.15
N SER A 325 8.12 -21.76 -22.10
CA SER A 325 7.49 -22.74 -21.23
C SER A 325 6.71 -22.12 -20.08
N ILE A 326 6.69 -20.79 -19.96
CA ILE A 326 6.03 -20.07 -18.87
C ILE A 326 4.87 -19.24 -19.46
N ASP A 327 3.67 -19.44 -18.93
CA ASP A 327 2.50 -18.66 -19.30
C ASP A 327 2.53 -17.28 -18.66
N LEU A 328 3.18 -16.33 -19.35
CA LEU A 328 3.26 -14.94 -18.92
C LEU A 328 1.88 -14.29 -18.79
N SER A 329 0.92 -14.70 -19.63
CA SER A 329 -0.44 -14.15 -19.63
C SER A 329 -1.15 -14.49 -18.32
N ALA A 330 -1.05 -15.74 -17.85
CA ALA A 330 -1.56 -16.17 -16.56
C ALA A 330 -0.95 -15.38 -15.39
N HIS A 331 0.37 -15.10 -15.46
CA HIS A 331 1.05 -14.30 -14.44
C HIS A 331 0.55 -12.87 -14.39
N ILE A 332 0.40 -12.22 -15.52
CA ILE A 332 -0.12 -10.83 -15.60
C ILE A 332 -1.56 -10.78 -15.13
N GLY A 333 -2.42 -11.68 -15.62
CA GLY A 333 -3.82 -11.78 -15.21
C GLY A 333 -3.97 -12.02 -13.70
N GLY A 334 -3.16 -12.94 -13.16
CA GLY A 334 -3.10 -13.23 -11.73
C GLY A 334 -2.66 -12.03 -10.90
N LEU A 335 -1.57 -11.34 -11.31
CA LEU A 335 -1.05 -10.16 -10.63
C LEU A 335 -2.11 -9.04 -10.54
N ILE A 336 -2.74 -8.71 -11.66
CA ILE A 336 -3.81 -7.70 -11.72
C ILE A 336 -5.00 -8.16 -10.88
N GLY A 337 -5.43 -9.42 -11.03
CA GLY A 337 -6.49 -10.01 -10.25
C GLY A 337 -6.27 -9.92 -8.75
N GLY A 338 -5.03 -10.21 -8.31
CA GLY A 338 -4.63 -10.10 -6.91
C GLY A 338 -4.68 -8.68 -6.36
N ILE A 339 -4.30 -7.68 -7.14
CA ILE A 339 -4.45 -6.26 -6.77
C ILE A 339 -5.93 -5.92 -6.62
N LEU A 340 -6.76 -6.23 -7.63
CA LEU A 340 -8.16 -5.86 -7.67
C LEU A 340 -8.99 -6.55 -6.59
N ILE A 341 -8.80 -7.85 -6.37
CA ILE A 341 -9.52 -8.55 -5.30
C ILE A 341 -9.09 -8.06 -3.92
N SER A 342 -7.80 -7.76 -3.72
CA SER A 342 -7.32 -7.20 -2.45
C SER A 342 -7.90 -5.82 -2.17
N MET A 343 -8.08 -5.01 -3.20
CA MET A 343 -8.76 -3.73 -3.13
C MET A 343 -10.24 -3.91 -2.78
N ALA A 344 -10.92 -4.85 -3.43
CA ALA A 344 -12.35 -5.13 -3.23
C ALA A 344 -12.67 -5.64 -1.81
N ILE A 345 -11.85 -6.55 -1.26
CA ILE A 345 -12.08 -7.11 0.07
C ILE A 345 -11.53 -6.26 1.22
N GLY A 346 -10.66 -5.29 0.88
CA GLY A 346 -10.02 -4.38 1.83
C GLY A 346 -9.05 -5.06 2.80
N ILE A 347 -8.25 -4.25 3.48
CA ILE A 347 -7.22 -4.69 4.44
C ILE A 347 -7.59 -4.22 5.85
N GLY A 348 -7.77 -5.16 6.79
CA GLY A 348 -8.11 -4.84 8.17
C GLY A 348 -9.42 -4.05 8.30
N ASP A 349 -9.49 -3.20 9.34
CA ASP A 349 -10.70 -2.42 9.66
C ASP A 349 -10.72 -1.02 9.01
N LYS A 350 -9.60 -0.59 8.43
CA LYS A 350 -9.47 0.71 7.76
C LYS A 350 -9.38 0.51 6.24
N HIS A 351 -10.52 0.49 5.58
CA HIS A 351 -10.58 0.54 4.12
C HIS A 351 -11.56 1.64 3.69
N ARG A 352 -11.20 2.34 2.63
CA ARG A 352 -12.14 3.28 2.01
C ARG A 352 -13.20 2.49 1.27
N LYS A 353 -14.48 2.74 1.58
CA LYS A 353 -15.59 2.11 0.86
C LYS A 353 -15.51 2.36 -0.66
N SER A 354 -15.02 3.53 -1.07
CA SER A 354 -14.78 3.86 -2.48
C SER A 354 -13.78 2.92 -3.14
N ASP A 355 -12.67 2.59 -2.45
CA ASP A 355 -11.65 1.70 -2.99
C ASP A 355 -12.20 0.28 -3.15
N GLN A 356 -12.99 -0.19 -2.19
CA GLN A 356 -13.65 -1.50 -2.27
C GLN A 356 -14.63 -1.58 -3.45
N ILE A 357 -15.49 -0.56 -3.60
CA ILE A 357 -16.45 -0.51 -4.70
C ILE A 357 -15.70 -0.45 -6.03
N ASN A 358 -14.70 0.42 -6.17
CA ASN A 358 -13.90 0.55 -7.39
C ASN A 358 -13.16 -0.75 -7.71
N GLY A 359 -12.54 -1.39 -6.71
CA GLY A 359 -11.86 -2.67 -6.88
C GLY A 359 -12.80 -3.76 -7.37
N LEU A 360 -13.99 -3.88 -6.76
CA LEU A 360 -14.99 -4.86 -7.15
C LEU A 360 -15.56 -4.60 -8.55
N VAL A 361 -15.90 -3.35 -8.86
CA VAL A 361 -16.45 -2.97 -10.18
C VAL A 361 -15.42 -3.24 -11.28
N VAL A 362 -14.19 -2.81 -11.10
CA VAL A 362 -13.13 -3.05 -12.11
C VAL A 362 -12.83 -4.54 -12.25
N LEU A 363 -12.82 -5.31 -11.15
CA LEU A 363 -12.65 -6.77 -11.17
C LEU A 363 -13.73 -7.45 -12.00
N ILE A 364 -15.01 -7.11 -11.78
CA ILE A 364 -16.15 -7.69 -12.51
C ILE A 364 -16.10 -7.28 -13.97
N LEU A 365 -15.89 -5.99 -14.27
CA LEU A 365 -15.82 -5.52 -15.66
C LEU A 365 -14.67 -6.19 -16.43
N MET A 366 -13.50 -6.32 -15.80
CA MET A 366 -12.36 -7.02 -16.38
C MET A 366 -12.68 -8.51 -16.61
N ALA A 367 -13.27 -9.20 -15.65
CA ALA A 367 -13.62 -10.61 -15.79
C ALA A 367 -14.62 -10.82 -16.93
N VAL A 368 -15.70 -10.01 -16.98
CA VAL A 368 -16.71 -10.07 -18.06
C VAL A 368 -16.09 -9.79 -19.42
N PHE A 369 -15.25 -8.75 -19.53
CA PHE A 369 -14.57 -8.41 -20.77
C PHE A 369 -13.64 -9.53 -21.25
N LEU A 370 -12.82 -10.10 -20.35
CA LEU A 370 -11.91 -11.18 -20.69
C LEU A 370 -12.65 -12.47 -21.08
N ILE A 371 -13.72 -12.81 -20.38
CA ILE A 371 -14.58 -13.95 -20.74
C ILE A 371 -15.16 -13.72 -22.14
N TYR A 372 -15.73 -12.54 -22.41
CA TYR A 372 -16.22 -12.20 -23.72
C TYR A 372 -15.14 -12.36 -24.81
N MET A 373 -13.95 -11.80 -24.59
CA MET A 373 -12.82 -11.92 -25.52
C MET A 373 -12.39 -13.39 -25.75
N MET A 374 -12.34 -14.20 -24.69
CA MET A 374 -11.99 -15.62 -24.79
C MET A 374 -13.08 -16.42 -25.54
N MET A 375 -14.36 -16.10 -25.32
CA MET A 375 -15.48 -16.82 -25.93
C MET A 375 -15.75 -16.43 -27.40
N THR A 376 -15.24 -15.26 -27.83
CA THR A 376 -15.39 -14.75 -29.22
C THR A 376 -14.13 -14.91 -30.07
N LYS A 377 -13.07 -15.48 -29.52
CA LYS A 377 -11.83 -15.79 -30.22
C LYS A 377 -11.99 -16.96 -31.13
#